data_b74ae2e04189bf55063e1941f989cca0
#
_entry.id   b74ae2e04189bf55063e1941f989cca0
#
_cell.length_a   1.000
_cell.length_b   1.000
_cell.length_c   1.000
_cell.angle_alpha   90.00
_cell.angle_beta   90.00
_cell.angle_gamma   90.00
#
_symmetry.space_group_name_H-M   'P 1'
#
loop_
_entity.id
_entity.type
_entity.pdbx_description
1 polymer ?
#
loop_
_entity_poly.entity_id
_entity_poly.type
_entity_poly.pdbx_seq_one_letter_code
_entity_poly.pdbx_strand_id
1 'polypeptide(L)'
;MKTTKLLPALLATTLLICVACEARRAPSAGTPEAGGESAAREYPNPRPKPNFVLTDTEGRPFPFRDSTEGSMTLLFFGYTNCPDVCPVHMANIAAALHKLPDNVARQVKVVFVTTDPERDTPLVIRAWLDHFDKRFIGLTGTQAEVDSAQVAMRLPPAYREEIPGAPYQVGHSAHVIAFTKDGMARFALPFGTRQSEWAQEIPRLVAYPGQP
;
A
#
# COMPACT_ATOMS: atom_id res chain seq x y z
N MET A 1 -74.22 -3.49 -74.63
CA MET A 1 -74.36 -2.46 -73.62
C MET A 1 -73.58 -2.94 -72.38
N LYS A 2 -72.34 -2.53 -72.19
CA LYS A 2 -71.59 -2.77 -70.99
C LYS A 2 -70.73 -1.53 -70.74
N THR A 3 -71.12 -0.75 -69.78
CA THR A 3 -70.43 0.46 -69.36
C THR A 3 -69.25 0.09 -68.45
N THR A 4 -68.05 0.39 -68.90
CA THR A 4 -66.82 0.23 -68.09
C THR A 4 -66.55 1.51 -67.37
N LYS A 5 -66.55 1.48 -66.03
CA LYS A 5 -66.15 2.58 -65.13
C LYS A 5 -64.65 2.54 -64.89
N LEU A 6 -63.98 3.59 -65.30
CA LEU A 6 -62.59 3.83 -64.95
C LEU A 6 -62.49 4.30 -63.47
N LEU A 7 -61.62 3.68 -62.73
CA LEU A 7 -61.27 4.05 -61.39
C LEU A 7 -59.93 4.83 -61.41
N PRO A 8 -59.73 5.97 -60.76
CA PRO A 8 -58.48 6.65 -60.75
C PRO A 8 -57.55 6.04 -59.69
N ALA A 9 -56.33 5.78 -60.10
CA ALA A 9 -55.21 5.34 -59.20
C ALA A 9 -54.77 6.49 -58.35
N LEU A 10 -54.92 6.34 -57.01
CA LEU A 10 -54.26 7.19 -56.01
C LEU A 10 -52.81 6.74 -55.87
N LEU A 11 -51.85 7.60 -56.25
CA LEU A 11 -50.45 7.46 -55.88
C LEU A 11 -50.28 7.81 -54.37
N ALA A 12 -50.06 6.81 -53.59
CA ALA A 12 -49.61 6.99 -52.22
C ALA A 12 -48.06 7.18 -52.17
N THR A 13 -47.66 8.39 -52.01
CA THR A 13 -46.20 8.75 -51.75
C THR A 13 -45.83 8.36 -50.31
N THR A 14 -45.17 7.23 -50.20
CA THR A 14 -44.62 6.79 -48.92
C THR A 14 -43.35 7.60 -48.60
N LEU A 15 -43.45 8.51 -47.65
CA LEU A 15 -42.34 9.27 -47.12
C LEU A 15 -41.53 8.36 -46.19
N LEU A 16 -40.37 7.92 -46.65
CA LEU A 16 -39.40 7.16 -45.84
C LEU A 16 -38.74 8.13 -44.84
N ILE A 17 -39.16 8.13 -43.58
CA ILE A 17 -38.49 8.83 -42.48
C ILE A 17 -37.31 7.96 -42.09
N CYS A 18 -36.11 8.29 -42.55
CA CYS A 18 -34.87 7.77 -42.01
C CYS A 18 -34.69 8.30 -40.59
N VAL A 19 -35.05 7.50 -39.58
CA VAL A 19 -34.63 7.72 -38.19
C VAL A 19 -33.14 7.44 -38.13
N ALA A 20 -32.34 8.49 -38.18
CA ALA A 20 -30.92 8.42 -37.85
C ALA A 20 -30.76 7.96 -36.41
N CYS A 21 -30.40 6.69 -36.25
CA CYS A 21 -29.94 6.16 -34.94
C CYS A 21 -28.64 6.85 -34.61
N GLU A 22 -28.70 7.96 -33.89
CA GLU A 22 -27.55 8.52 -33.20
C GLU A 22 -27.11 7.50 -32.15
N ALA A 23 -26.14 6.67 -32.52
CA ALA A 23 -25.42 5.84 -31.56
C ALA A 23 -24.81 6.78 -30.50
N ARG A 24 -25.49 6.90 -29.35
CA ARG A 24 -24.87 7.46 -28.14
C ARG A 24 -23.56 6.70 -27.92
N ARG A 25 -22.44 7.31 -28.28
CA ARG A 25 -21.13 6.86 -27.84
C ARG A 25 -21.20 6.78 -26.33
N ALA A 26 -21.13 5.56 -25.80
CA ALA A 26 -20.84 5.35 -24.39
C ALA A 26 -19.55 6.14 -24.09
N PRO A 27 -19.46 6.80 -22.91
CA PRO A 27 -18.21 7.44 -22.52
C PRO A 27 -17.13 6.37 -22.59
N SER A 28 -16.14 6.56 -23.45
CA SER A 28 -14.95 5.73 -23.48
C SER A 28 -14.40 5.72 -22.07
N ALA A 29 -14.31 4.54 -21.48
CA ALA A 29 -13.51 4.36 -20.27
C ALA A 29 -12.14 4.93 -20.62
N GLY A 30 -11.83 6.08 -20.04
CA GLY A 30 -10.56 6.77 -20.24
C GLY A 30 -9.44 5.77 -19.96
N THR A 31 -8.62 5.55 -20.95
CA THR A 31 -7.32 4.90 -20.76
C THR A 31 -6.66 5.62 -19.59
N PRO A 32 -6.19 4.94 -18.53
CA PRO A 32 -5.46 5.62 -17.46
C PRO A 32 -4.24 6.27 -18.10
N GLU A 33 -4.23 7.60 -18.17
CA GLU A 33 -3.03 8.33 -18.54
C GLU A 33 -1.90 7.89 -17.61
N ALA A 34 -0.74 7.59 -18.17
CA ALA A 34 0.47 7.17 -17.47
C ALA A 34 1.15 8.35 -16.72
N GLY A 35 0.35 9.18 -16.07
CA GLY A 35 0.67 10.21 -15.11
C GLY A 35 -0.05 9.89 -13.79
N GLY A 36 0.08 8.65 -13.30
CA GLY A 36 -0.59 8.18 -12.09
C GLY A 36 -0.21 9.05 -10.90
N GLU A 37 -1.22 9.58 -10.24
CA GLU A 37 -1.10 10.20 -8.92
C GLU A 37 -0.26 9.29 -8.01
N SER A 38 0.75 9.87 -7.35
CA SER A 38 1.66 9.14 -6.45
C SER A 38 0.86 8.35 -5.40
N ALA A 39 1.15 7.07 -5.26
CA ALA A 39 0.55 6.25 -4.20
C ALA A 39 1.00 6.70 -2.81
N ALA A 40 2.19 7.30 -2.71
CA ALA A 40 2.71 7.85 -1.47
C ALA A 40 2.07 9.22 -1.17
N ARG A 41 1.40 9.30 -0.03
CA ARG A 41 0.81 10.54 0.49
C ARG A 41 1.82 11.27 1.35
N GLU A 42 2.13 12.51 1.00
CA GLU A 42 3.06 13.32 1.78
C GLU A 42 2.41 13.82 3.08
N TYR A 43 3.16 13.75 4.18
CA TYR A 43 2.75 14.38 5.43
C TYR A 43 2.94 15.90 5.35
N PRO A 44 1.93 16.70 5.68
CA PRO A 44 2.05 18.17 5.65
C PRO A 44 3.12 18.70 6.63
N ASN A 45 3.40 17.93 7.67
CA ASN A 45 4.41 18.24 8.69
C ASN A 45 5.31 17.02 8.88
N PRO A 46 6.40 16.88 8.12
CA PRO A 46 7.38 15.81 8.30
C PRO A 46 7.96 15.77 9.72
N ARG A 47 8.27 14.59 10.21
CA ARG A 47 8.73 14.38 11.59
C ARG A 47 10.02 13.55 11.62
N PRO A 48 10.93 13.84 12.54
CA PRO A 48 12.15 13.06 12.68
C PRO A 48 11.83 11.62 13.09
N LYS A 49 12.70 10.68 12.70
CA LYS A 49 12.67 9.30 13.21
C LYS A 49 12.63 9.32 14.75
N PRO A 50 11.72 8.58 15.37
CA PRO A 50 11.65 8.48 16.82
C PRO A 50 12.84 7.69 17.37
N ASN A 51 13.19 7.96 18.60
CA ASN A 51 14.26 7.26 19.31
C ASN A 51 13.68 6.18 20.21
N PHE A 52 13.05 5.15 19.64
CA PHE A 52 12.65 3.97 20.39
C PHE A 52 13.67 2.82 20.20
N VAL A 53 13.74 1.96 21.20
CA VAL A 53 14.53 0.73 21.14
C VAL A 53 13.59 -0.45 21.30
N LEU A 54 13.65 -1.39 20.36
CA LEU A 54 12.93 -2.67 20.43
C LEU A 54 13.93 -3.82 20.29
N THR A 55 13.48 -5.05 20.36
CA THR A 55 14.32 -6.24 20.22
C THR A 55 14.20 -6.79 18.79
N ASP A 56 15.34 -7.07 18.15
CA ASP A 56 15.37 -7.69 16.83
C ASP A 56 15.10 -9.22 16.89
N THR A 57 15.03 -9.85 15.74
CA THR A 57 14.80 -11.31 15.66
C THR A 57 15.97 -12.17 16.12
N GLU A 58 17.12 -11.57 16.43
CA GLU A 58 18.27 -12.23 17.02
C GLU A 58 18.38 -11.99 18.54
N GLY A 59 17.37 -11.31 19.12
CA GLY A 59 17.32 -11.00 20.54
C GLY A 59 18.17 -9.82 20.97
N ARG A 60 18.62 -8.98 20.05
CA ARG A 60 19.49 -7.82 20.33
C ARG A 60 18.67 -6.53 20.41
N PRO A 61 19.09 -5.56 21.23
CA PRO A 61 18.49 -4.23 21.20
C PRO A 61 18.68 -3.58 19.82
N PHE A 62 17.60 -3.03 19.26
CA PHE A 62 17.58 -2.32 17.98
C PHE A 62 17.13 -0.87 18.21
N PRO A 63 18.07 0.08 18.37
CA PRO A 63 17.75 1.51 18.42
C PRO A 63 17.34 1.96 17.00
N PHE A 64 16.05 2.18 16.80
CA PHE A 64 15.45 2.36 15.47
C PHE A 64 16.10 3.50 14.69
N ARG A 65 16.27 4.68 15.31
CA ARG A 65 16.88 5.85 14.66
C ARG A 65 18.27 5.54 14.15
N ASP A 66 19.15 5.12 15.07
CA ASP A 66 20.57 4.93 14.80
C ASP A 66 20.80 3.77 13.83
N SER A 67 20.07 2.67 14.03
CA SER A 67 20.17 1.48 13.17
C SER A 67 19.66 1.70 11.74
N THR A 68 18.89 2.78 11.51
CA THR A 68 18.34 3.11 10.19
C THR A 68 18.83 4.45 9.65
N GLU A 69 19.84 5.05 10.27
CA GLU A 69 20.41 6.33 9.85
C GLU A 69 20.90 6.26 8.39
N GLY A 70 20.72 7.36 7.64
CA GLY A 70 21.14 7.49 6.25
C GLY A 70 20.43 6.58 5.25
N SER A 71 19.51 5.73 5.71
CA SER A 71 18.73 4.82 4.87
C SER A 71 17.32 5.34 4.63
N MET A 72 16.83 5.16 3.41
CA MET A 72 15.37 5.22 3.17
C MET A 72 14.74 4.04 3.94
N THR A 73 13.80 4.34 4.82
CA THR A 73 13.26 3.32 5.72
C THR A 73 11.75 3.23 5.56
N LEU A 74 11.27 2.03 5.32
CA LEU A 74 9.84 1.69 5.33
C LEU A 74 9.53 1.04 6.68
N LEU A 75 8.71 1.69 7.48
CA LEU A 75 8.27 1.19 8.79
C LEU A 75 6.81 0.76 8.70
N PHE A 76 6.55 -0.48 9.10
CA PHE A 76 5.21 -1.04 9.16
C PHE A 76 4.95 -1.71 10.51
N PHE A 77 3.83 -1.35 11.14
CA PHE A 77 3.31 -2.03 12.32
C PHE A 77 2.29 -3.06 11.88
N GLY A 78 2.45 -4.31 12.29
CA GLY A 78 1.59 -5.41 11.87
C GLY A 78 1.77 -6.64 12.76
N TYR A 79 1.20 -7.77 12.37
CA TYR A 79 1.37 -9.03 13.10
C TYR A 79 1.38 -10.22 12.14
N THR A 80 2.06 -11.32 12.52
CA THR A 80 2.30 -12.45 11.61
C THR A 80 1.02 -13.24 11.30
N ASN A 81 0.07 -13.26 12.24
CA ASN A 81 -1.22 -13.94 12.08
C ASN A 81 -2.28 -13.08 11.35
N CYS A 82 -1.89 -11.97 10.77
CA CYS A 82 -2.79 -11.13 9.97
C CYS A 82 -3.21 -11.89 8.70
N PRO A 83 -4.53 -12.05 8.45
CA PRO A 83 -5.00 -12.86 7.34
C PRO A 83 -4.86 -12.20 5.96
N ASP A 84 -4.67 -10.87 5.89
CA ASP A 84 -4.78 -10.13 4.62
C ASP A 84 -3.73 -9.01 4.50
N VAL A 85 -3.87 -7.93 5.26
CA VAL A 85 -3.12 -6.67 5.06
C VAL A 85 -1.60 -6.86 5.14
N CYS A 86 -1.11 -7.53 6.20
CA CYS A 86 0.32 -7.62 6.46
C CYS A 86 1.08 -8.44 5.40
N PRO A 87 0.63 -9.67 5.02
CA PRO A 87 1.33 -10.43 4.00
C PRO A 87 1.28 -9.75 2.63
N VAL A 88 0.19 -9.05 2.27
CA VAL A 88 0.08 -8.33 1.00
C VAL A 88 1.08 -7.18 0.93
N HIS A 89 1.23 -6.39 2.00
CA HIS A 89 2.23 -5.33 2.05
C HIS A 89 3.65 -5.88 1.88
N MET A 90 4.02 -6.89 2.69
CA MET A 90 5.38 -7.45 2.65
C MET A 90 5.69 -8.08 1.29
N ALA A 91 4.74 -8.81 0.69
CA ALA A 91 4.92 -9.41 -0.63
C ALA A 91 5.11 -8.35 -1.72
N ASN A 92 4.29 -7.29 -1.73
CA ASN A 92 4.39 -6.24 -2.74
C ASN A 92 5.69 -5.45 -2.62
N ILE A 93 6.14 -5.12 -1.40
CA ILE A 93 7.42 -4.44 -1.15
C ILE A 93 8.59 -5.33 -1.59
N ALA A 94 8.60 -6.61 -1.18
CA ALA A 94 9.66 -7.54 -1.56
C ALA A 94 9.74 -7.70 -3.08
N ALA A 95 8.61 -7.93 -3.73
CA ALA A 95 8.55 -8.10 -5.18
C ALA A 95 8.96 -6.82 -5.94
N ALA A 96 8.69 -5.64 -5.40
CA ALA A 96 9.18 -4.39 -5.97
C ALA A 96 10.71 -4.26 -5.80
N LEU A 97 11.24 -4.51 -4.59
CA LEU A 97 12.67 -4.44 -4.31
C LEU A 97 13.50 -5.42 -5.16
N HIS A 98 12.97 -6.62 -5.41
CA HIS A 98 13.65 -7.62 -6.27
C HIS A 98 13.72 -7.22 -7.74
N LYS A 99 12.85 -6.30 -8.21
CA LYS A 99 12.86 -5.78 -9.58
C LYS A 99 13.72 -4.53 -9.76
N LEU A 100 14.07 -3.87 -8.66
CA LEU A 100 14.86 -2.65 -8.71
C LEU A 100 16.36 -2.97 -8.85
N PRO A 101 17.13 -2.05 -9.44
CA PRO A 101 18.57 -2.16 -9.45
C PRO A 101 19.14 -2.29 -8.03
N ASP A 102 20.14 -3.13 -7.84
CA ASP A 102 20.76 -3.38 -6.54
C ASP A 102 21.25 -2.13 -5.82
N ASN A 103 21.76 -1.14 -6.56
CA ASN A 103 22.20 0.11 -5.99
C ASN A 103 21.05 0.96 -5.42
N VAL A 104 19.82 0.74 -5.83
CA VAL A 104 18.63 1.34 -5.25
C VAL A 104 18.12 0.49 -4.10
N ALA A 105 17.93 -0.82 -4.32
CA ALA A 105 17.36 -1.73 -3.32
C ALA A 105 18.18 -1.77 -2.01
N ARG A 106 19.52 -1.70 -2.08
CA ARG A 106 20.41 -1.68 -0.91
C ARG A 106 20.30 -0.42 -0.04
N GLN A 107 19.71 0.66 -0.54
CA GLN A 107 19.50 1.88 0.21
C GLN A 107 18.21 1.87 1.03
N VAL A 108 17.42 0.79 0.91
CA VAL A 108 16.12 0.65 1.56
C VAL A 108 16.23 -0.33 2.73
N LYS A 109 15.75 0.10 3.88
CA LYS A 109 15.51 -0.77 5.04
C LYS A 109 14.01 -0.93 5.22
N VAL A 110 13.54 -2.18 5.27
CA VAL A 110 12.15 -2.50 5.60
C VAL A 110 12.12 -3.01 7.02
N VAL A 111 11.40 -2.31 7.87
CA VAL A 111 11.29 -2.61 9.31
C VAL A 111 9.84 -2.96 9.62
N PHE A 112 9.63 -4.18 10.03
CA PHE A 112 8.38 -4.70 10.54
C PHE A 112 8.41 -4.70 12.07
N VAL A 113 7.45 -4.07 12.71
CA VAL A 113 7.29 -4.09 14.17
C VAL A 113 6.01 -4.85 14.48
N THR A 114 6.11 -5.93 15.27
CA THR A 114 4.90 -6.64 15.65
C THR A 114 4.02 -5.80 16.55
N THR A 115 2.71 -5.90 16.33
CA THR A 115 1.65 -5.36 17.21
C THR A 115 1.04 -6.43 18.11
N ASP A 116 1.57 -7.66 18.04
CA ASP A 116 1.11 -8.83 18.78
C ASP A 116 2.28 -9.61 19.36
N PRO A 117 3.07 -9.00 20.25
CA PRO A 117 4.28 -9.62 20.79
C PRO A 117 4.01 -10.90 21.61
N GLU A 118 2.77 -11.14 22.00
CA GLU A 118 2.38 -12.36 22.70
C GLU A 118 2.48 -13.61 21.78
N ARG A 119 2.04 -13.50 20.52
CA ARG A 119 2.13 -14.59 19.53
C ARG A 119 3.39 -14.50 18.68
N ASP A 120 3.87 -13.30 18.42
CA ASP A 120 4.95 -13.02 17.50
C ASP A 120 6.31 -13.00 18.22
N THR A 121 6.81 -14.18 18.57
CA THR A 121 8.19 -14.30 19.09
C THR A 121 9.22 -13.94 18.04
N PRO A 122 10.49 -13.61 18.40
CA PRO A 122 11.54 -13.35 17.43
C PRO A 122 11.69 -14.42 16.35
N LEU A 123 11.59 -15.69 16.70
CA LEU A 123 11.65 -16.82 15.77
C LEU A 123 10.45 -16.85 14.81
N VAL A 124 9.26 -16.58 15.31
CA VAL A 124 8.04 -16.51 14.48
C VAL A 124 8.14 -15.38 13.47
N ILE A 125 8.55 -14.19 13.92
CA ILE A 125 8.73 -13.04 13.03
C ILE A 125 9.79 -13.34 11.97
N ARG A 126 10.93 -13.92 12.34
CA ARG A 126 11.99 -14.22 11.38
C ARG A 126 11.52 -15.22 10.32
N ALA A 127 10.92 -16.32 10.77
CA ALA A 127 10.39 -17.34 9.86
C ALA A 127 9.34 -16.75 8.90
N TRP A 128 8.46 -15.89 9.40
CA TRP A 128 7.45 -15.23 8.58
C TRP A 128 8.04 -14.24 7.57
N LEU A 129 8.98 -13.39 7.98
CA LEU A 129 9.63 -12.41 7.09
C LEU A 129 10.49 -13.10 6.01
N ASP A 130 11.09 -14.25 6.31
CA ASP A 130 11.91 -15.02 5.37
C ASP A 130 11.13 -15.51 4.15
N HIS A 131 9.81 -15.60 4.23
CA HIS A 131 8.98 -15.91 3.06
C HIS A 131 8.94 -14.77 2.03
N PHE A 132 9.27 -13.55 2.43
CA PHE A 132 9.24 -12.37 1.57
C PHE A 132 10.65 -11.93 1.17
N ASP A 133 11.46 -11.53 2.15
CA ASP A 133 12.85 -11.11 1.93
C ASP A 133 13.65 -11.23 3.22
N LYS A 134 14.77 -11.96 3.17
CA LYS A 134 15.66 -12.15 4.33
C LYS A 134 16.29 -10.85 4.85
N ARG A 135 16.31 -9.79 4.04
CA ARG A 135 16.80 -8.46 4.42
C ARG A 135 15.81 -7.68 5.28
N PHE A 136 14.57 -8.11 5.37
CA PHE A 136 13.56 -7.43 6.20
C PHE A 136 13.90 -7.58 7.67
N ILE A 137 13.81 -6.47 8.39
CA ILE A 137 14.11 -6.37 9.81
C ILE A 137 12.81 -6.57 10.57
N GLY A 138 12.79 -7.55 11.47
CA GLY A 138 11.66 -7.80 12.36
C GLY A 138 11.98 -7.32 13.76
N LEU A 139 11.03 -6.61 14.38
CA LEU A 139 11.18 -6.09 15.73
C LEU A 139 10.00 -6.54 16.60
N THR A 140 10.31 -6.82 17.87
CA THR A 140 9.38 -7.13 18.94
C THR A 140 9.78 -6.47 20.23
N GLY A 141 8.97 -6.57 21.25
CA GLY A 141 9.22 -6.06 22.60
C GLY A 141 8.08 -6.43 23.53
N THR A 142 8.00 -5.84 24.71
CA THR A 142 6.78 -5.88 25.51
C THR A 142 5.66 -5.10 24.83
N GLN A 143 4.40 -5.42 25.13
CA GLN A 143 3.27 -4.65 24.58
C GLN A 143 3.42 -3.14 24.85
N ALA A 144 3.86 -2.77 26.06
CA ALA A 144 4.06 -1.36 26.43
C ALA A 144 5.15 -0.66 25.58
N GLU A 145 6.23 -1.37 25.22
CA GLU A 145 7.27 -0.85 24.34
C GLU A 145 6.77 -0.67 22.92
N VAL A 146 6.00 -1.63 22.40
CA VAL A 146 5.36 -1.56 21.08
C VAL A 146 4.35 -0.42 21.03
N ASP A 147 3.49 -0.29 22.02
CA ASP A 147 2.52 0.81 22.12
C ASP A 147 3.24 2.18 22.17
N SER A 148 4.32 2.27 22.93
CA SER A 148 5.15 3.49 23.01
C SER A 148 5.76 3.85 21.65
N ALA A 149 6.22 2.84 20.88
CA ALA A 149 6.74 3.03 19.54
C ALA A 149 5.63 3.53 18.57
N GLN A 150 4.43 2.99 18.66
CA GLN A 150 3.27 3.47 17.87
C GLN A 150 2.91 4.91 18.22
N VAL A 151 2.83 5.23 19.52
CA VAL A 151 2.54 6.61 19.99
C VAL A 151 3.63 7.59 19.52
N ALA A 152 4.91 7.20 19.55
CA ALA A 152 6.00 8.01 19.02
C ALA A 152 5.83 8.32 17.53
N MET A 153 5.15 7.42 16.79
CA MET A 153 4.74 7.62 15.39
C MET A 153 3.40 8.36 15.24
N ARG A 154 2.77 8.79 16.34
CA ARG A 154 1.41 9.35 16.41
C ARG A 154 0.36 8.40 15.81
N LEU A 155 0.60 7.11 15.95
CA LEU A 155 -0.38 6.07 15.66
C LEU A 155 -1.11 5.70 16.95
N PRO A 156 -2.39 5.35 16.87
CA PRO A 156 -3.07 4.73 18.01
C PRO A 156 -2.39 3.40 18.33
N PRO A 157 -2.25 3.03 19.62
CA PRO A 157 -1.85 1.69 19.99
C PRO A 157 -2.76 0.64 19.34
N ALA A 158 -2.19 -0.50 18.99
CA ALA A 158 -2.94 -1.63 18.50
C ALA A 158 -3.88 -2.17 19.60
N TYR A 159 -4.98 -2.78 19.20
CA TYR A 159 -5.94 -3.36 20.13
C TYR A 159 -6.35 -4.76 19.69
N ARG A 160 -6.59 -5.64 20.66
CA ARG A 160 -7.09 -6.99 20.43
C ARG A 160 -8.60 -6.94 20.17
N GLU A 161 -9.03 -7.68 19.16
CA GLU A 161 -10.43 -7.87 18.79
C GLU A 161 -10.77 -9.37 18.91
N GLU A 162 -11.59 -9.70 19.89
CA GLU A 162 -12.03 -11.08 20.11
C GLU A 162 -13.08 -11.48 19.07
N ILE A 163 -12.84 -12.60 18.38
CA ILE A 163 -13.74 -13.14 17.36
C ILE A 163 -14.40 -14.39 17.91
N PRO A 164 -15.73 -14.45 18.07
CA PRO A 164 -16.41 -15.62 18.57
C PRO A 164 -16.11 -16.89 17.75
N GLY A 165 -15.51 -17.89 18.37
CA GLY A 165 -15.19 -19.18 17.73
C GLY A 165 -13.97 -19.17 16.80
N ALA A 166 -13.18 -18.08 16.77
CA ALA A 166 -11.96 -17.97 16.01
C ALA A 166 -10.83 -17.31 16.83
N PRO A 167 -9.57 -17.43 16.40
CA PRO A 167 -8.47 -16.67 17.01
C PRO A 167 -8.73 -15.16 16.94
N TYR A 168 -8.34 -14.43 18.00
CA TYR A 168 -8.45 -12.97 17.99
C TYR A 168 -7.66 -12.32 16.86
N GLN A 169 -8.13 -11.18 16.41
CA GLN A 169 -7.43 -10.29 15.48
C GLN A 169 -6.83 -9.09 16.23
N VAL A 170 -5.94 -8.38 15.56
CA VAL A 170 -5.33 -7.16 16.09
C VAL A 170 -5.62 -6.00 15.15
N GLY A 171 -6.39 -5.05 15.66
CA GLY A 171 -6.64 -3.78 14.97
C GLY A 171 -5.42 -2.87 15.09
N HIS A 172 -4.88 -2.43 13.96
CA HIS A 172 -3.69 -1.56 13.91
C HIS A 172 -3.73 -0.66 12.68
N SER A 173 -2.81 0.30 12.62
CA SER A 173 -2.67 1.19 11.48
C SER A 173 -2.13 0.44 10.26
N ALA A 174 -2.86 0.48 9.14
CA ALA A 174 -2.60 -0.34 7.96
C ALA A 174 -1.68 0.33 6.91
N HIS A 175 -1.09 1.48 7.19
CA HIS A 175 -0.20 2.15 6.24
C HIS A 175 1.29 1.95 6.59
N VAL A 176 2.12 1.94 5.56
CA VAL A 176 3.58 1.95 5.70
C VAL A 176 4.06 3.38 5.78
N ILE A 177 4.88 3.69 6.79
CA ILE A 177 5.51 5.00 6.94
C ILE A 177 6.86 4.98 6.25
N ALA A 178 7.10 5.92 5.34
CA ALA A 178 8.36 6.06 4.65
C ALA A 178 9.16 7.25 5.20
N PHE A 179 10.38 6.91 5.67
CA PHE A 179 11.39 7.88 6.07
C PHE A 179 12.39 8.06 4.93
N THR A 180 12.62 9.28 4.54
CA THR A 180 13.69 9.64 3.62
C THR A 180 15.07 9.59 4.31
N LYS A 181 16.16 9.65 3.55
CA LYS A 181 17.53 9.49 4.08
C LYS A 181 17.92 10.55 5.09
N ASP A 182 17.29 11.71 5.06
CA ASP A 182 17.44 12.77 6.06
C ASP A 182 16.81 12.44 7.43
N GLY A 183 16.27 11.23 7.57
CA GLY A 183 15.66 10.76 8.81
C GLY A 183 14.26 11.33 9.09
N MET A 184 13.57 11.89 8.08
CA MET A 184 12.25 12.46 8.26
C MET A 184 11.15 11.51 7.74
N ALA A 185 10.12 11.28 8.55
CA ALA A 185 8.87 10.65 8.12
C ALA A 185 8.11 11.62 7.20
N ARG A 186 8.20 11.42 5.91
CA ARG A 186 7.61 12.33 4.92
C ARG A 186 6.39 11.76 4.24
N PHE A 187 6.30 10.46 4.12
CA PHE A 187 5.25 9.83 3.32
C PHE A 187 4.58 8.67 4.03
N ALA A 188 3.31 8.47 3.72
CA ALA A 188 2.54 7.28 4.06
C ALA A 188 2.09 6.58 2.78
N LEU A 189 2.27 5.27 2.72
CA LEU A 189 1.76 4.43 1.65
C LEU A 189 0.60 3.59 2.21
N PRO A 190 -0.63 3.78 1.71
CA PRO A 190 -1.80 3.11 2.25
C PRO A 190 -1.82 1.62 1.92
N PHE A 191 -2.66 0.87 2.63
CA PHE A 191 -3.04 -0.48 2.18
C PHE A 191 -3.63 -0.43 0.77
N GLY A 192 -3.34 -1.45 -0.03
CA GLY A 192 -3.74 -1.50 -1.43
C GLY A 192 -2.71 -0.92 -2.41
N THR A 193 -1.61 -0.31 -1.92
CA THR A 193 -0.48 0.07 -2.78
C THR A 193 0.05 -1.18 -3.50
N ARG A 194 -0.06 -1.17 -4.84
CA ARG A 194 0.28 -2.32 -5.69
C ARG A 194 1.78 -2.43 -5.88
N GLN A 195 2.25 -3.61 -6.25
CA GLN A 195 3.66 -3.86 -6.58
C GLN A 195 4.24 -2.86 -7.60
N SER A 196 3.47 -2.51 -8.64
CA SER A 196 3.90 -1.55 -9.66
C SER A 196 4.07 -0.13 -9.10
N GLU A 197 3.22 0.26 -8.17
CA GLU A 197 3.31 1.55 -7.48
C GLU A 197 4.51 1.57 -6.53
N TRP A 198 4.74 0.50 -5.76
CA TRP A 198 5.95 0.34 -4.96
C TRP A 198 7.22 0.46 -5.80
N ALA A 199 7.25 -0.17 -6.99
CA ALA A 199 8.39 -0.11 -7.89
C ALA A 199 8.67 1.30 -8.44
N GLN A 200 7.66 2.17 -8.52
CA GLN A 200 7.79 3.57 -8.89
C GLN A 200 8.15 4.46 -7.70
N GLU A 201 7.53 4.22 -6.54
CA GLU A 201 7.72 5.06 -5.36
C GLU A 201 9.08 4.85 -4.70
N ILE A 202 9.56 3.63 -4.57
CA ILE A 202 10.84 3.35 -3.89
C ILE A 202 12.01 4.15 -4.50
N PRO A 203 12.26 4.14 -5.83
CA PRO A 203 13.33 4.95 -6.42
C PRO A 203 13.15 6.45 -6.18
N ARG A 204 11.91 6.95 -6.26
CA ARG A 204 11.58 8.35 -5.99
C ARG A 204 11.90 8.75 -4.55
N LEU A 205 11.53 7.90 -3.58
CA LEU A 205 11.80 8.13 -2.16
C LEU A 205 13.28 8.00 -1.82
N VAL A 206 14.00 7.07 -2.44
CA VAL A 206 15.47 6.92 -2.31
C VAL A 206 16.21 8.16 -2.84
N ALA A 207 15.72 8.72 -3.95
CA ALA A 207 16.30 9.91 -4.57
C ALA A 207 15.79 11.23 -3.96
N TYR A 208 14.87 11.18 -2.99
CA TYR A 208 14.29 12.39 -2.39
C TYR A 208 15.39 13.25 -1.74
N PRO A 209 15.54 14.52 -2.16
CA PRO A 209 16.71 15.32 -1.78
C PRO A 209 16.77 15.76 -0.31
N GLY A 210 15.69 15.50 0.45
CA GLY A 210 15.51 16.14 1.75
C GLY A 210 15.25 17.65 1.58
N GLN A 211 14.47 18.25 2.46
CA GLN A 211 14.40 19.71 2.54
C GLN A 211 15.29 20.13 3.72
N PRO A 212 16.09 21.18 3.58
CA PRO A 212 16.90 21.71 4.65
C PRO A 212 16.05 22.20 5.83
#